data_06dff5c1f97bc8b99f5ad9d79d6e001f
#
_entry.id   06dff5c1f97bc8b99f5ad9d79d6e001f
#
_cell.length_a   1.000
_cell.length_b   1.000
_cell.length_c   1.000
_cell.angle_alpha   90.00
_cell.angle_beta   90.00
_cell.angle_gamma   90.00
#
_symmetry.space_group_name_H-M   'P 1'
#
loop_
_entity.id
_entity.type
_entity.pdbx_description
1 polymer ?
#
loop_
_entity_poly.entity_id
_entity_poly.type
_entity_poly.pdbx_seq_one_letter_code
_entity_poly.pdbx_strand_id
1 'polypeptide(L)'
;MLRPVADSSKALKEGRVKEFKLEKTITNSLSWVIGGAQGSGVDSAANIFSRACATGGLQLFGKREYYSNIKGEHSYFTVRVSDKPLHSHVDEINMLVSFDAETIFRHFEEVTASGAIIYDSDIVNTLLDEVPTVDDPAAARIKKALQKAGLGFTVQDALEHAKRRGAILFPMPFFQLLQEFAQKANDPALSRLTRMVNVMALSASMAIMDFDSQVLARAIQFIFRTKKKVADLNVQASIHTYNYAKAKFAESNFSYRLKTMPAQPDMIIVQGNQSSALGKMVAGCRFQTYYPITPASDDSEFLEANEILDLYDSGKKGSTVVIQTEDEIAAITMAIGSALTGVRTATATSGPGFSLMAEALGWAGMNEVPVVISLYQRTGPSTGLPTRHEQGDLNFAINAGHGEFPRIVLASGDIEESFYDTIKVFNFADRYQMPVIHMLDKAIANSLITCKNFNVNKVAIDRGLRVKQITEEDKGVAGNYLRFKLSNNPISPMVVLGTKDAIFWNSGDEHTEEGHITEDPEIRVQMMDKRMTKLDVAIKEIPDEDKAVAYGSGDIVIISWGSTKGAILDALDKLAAEGVKVKYIQVRLMHP
;
A
#
# COMPACT_ATOMS: atom_id res chain seq x y z
N MET A 1 -12.19 -31.95 -15.68
CA MET A 1 -11.07 -32.81 -16.10
C MET A 1 -9.91 -31.90 -16.48
N LEU A 2 -9.02 -31.65 -15.55
CA LEU A 2 -7.80 -30.88 -15.77
C LEU A 2 -6.79 -31.80 -16.45
N ARG A 3 -6.31 -31.43 -17.62
CA ARG A 3 -5.18 -32.12 -18.26
C ARG A 3 -3.91 -31.81 -17.48
N PRO A 4 -3.01 -32.78 -17.23
CA PRO A 4 -1.79 -32.52 -16.50
C PRO A 4 -0.84 -31.63 -17.33
N VAL A 5 -0.20 -30.69 -16.64
CA VAL A 5 0.90 -29.86 -17.13
C VAL A 5 2.01 -30.81 -17.60
N ALA A 6 2.51 -30.57 -18.80
CA ALA A 6 3.55 -31.40 -19.40
C ALA A 6 4.81 -31.41 -18.52
N ASP A 7 5.25 -32.63 -18.24
CA ASP A 7 6.42 -32.95 -17.43
C ASP A 7 7.70 -32.41 -18.09
N SER A 8 8.27 -31.37 -17.48
CA SER A 8 9.53 -30.74 -17.88
C SER A 8 10.78 -31.62 -17.61
N SER A 9 10.60 -32.84 -17.09
CA SER A 9 11.70 -33.74 -16.72
C SER A 9 12.36 -34.48 -17.92
N LYS A 10 11.77 -34.39 -19.11
CA LYS A 10 12.33 -35.05 -20.31
C LYS A 10 13.43 -34.25 -21.02
N ALA A 11 13.58 -32.96 -20.73
CA ALA A 11 14.56 -32.09 -21.41
C ALA A 11 16.01 -32.20 -20.86
N LEU A 12 16.21 -32.90 -19.76
CA LEU A 12 17.52 -32.98 -19.07
C LEU A 12 18.41 -34.19 -19.50
N LYS A 13 17.98 -35.00 -20.45
CA LYS A 13 18.74 -36.20 -20.88
C LYS A 13 19.49 -36.10 -22.20
N GLU A 14 19.36 -35.02 -22.94
CA GLU A 14 20.16 -34.82 -24.16
C GLU A 14 21.04 -33.60 -24.00
N GLY A 15 22.33 -33.80 -23.76
CA GLY A 15 23.38 -32.77 -23.72
C GLY A 15 23.62 -32.10 -25.04
N ARG A 16 22.64 -31.37 -25.57
CA ARG A 16 22.82 -30.39 -26.63
C ARG A 16 22.81 -29.00 -26.05
N VAL A 17 24.01 -28.40 -25.97
CA VAL A 17 24.14 -26.95 -25.85
C VAL A 17 23.40 -26.36 -27.04
N LYS A 18 22.15 -25.90 -26.84
CA LYS A 18 21.45 -25.11 -27.85
C LYS A 18 22.22 -23.77 -27.97
N GLU A 19 22.77 -23.48 -29.15
CA GLU A 19 23.18 -22.13 -29.52
C GLU A 19 22.01 -21.18 -29.19
N PHE A 20 22.19 -20.31 -28.21
CA PHE A 20 21.25 -19.27 -27.92
C PHE A 20 21.24 -18.29 -29.08
N LYS A 21 20.19 -18.32 -29.90
CA LYS A 21 19.88 -17.24 -30.84
C LYS A 21 19.82 -15.93 -30.04
N LEU A 22 20.39 -14.85 -30.56
CA LEU A 22 20.22 -13.50 -30.02
C LEU A 22 18.76 -13.28 -29.66
N GLU A 23 18.49 -13.26 -28.36
CA GLU A 23 17.13 -13.01 -27.88
C GLU A 23 16.72 -11.58 -28.23
N LYS A 24 15.47 -11.42 -28.63
CA LYS A 24 14.87 -10.14 -29.00
C LYS A 24 14.99 -9.20 -27.80
N THR A 25 15.58 -8.03 -27.99
CA THR A 25 15.64 -6.99 -26.95
C THR A 25 14.24 -6.68 -26.42
N ILE A 26 14.07 -6.78 -25.11
CA ILE A 26 12.85 -6.43 -24.40
C ILE A 26 13.01 -5.01 -23.86
N THR A 27 12.17 -4.11 -24.33
CA THR A 27 12.24 -2.69 -23.95
C THR A 27 11.06 -2.33 -23.07
N ASN A 28 11.31 -1.63 -21.96
CA ASN A 28 10.31 -1.08 -21.05
C ASN A 28 9.33 -2.12 -20.49
N SER A 29 9.79 -3.34 -20.24
CA SER A 29 8.98 -4.38 -19.60
C SER A 29 9.89 -5.29 -18.79
N LEU A 30 9.94 -5.10 -17.47
CA LEU A 30 10.75 -5.92 -16.58
C LEU A 30 10.30 -5.81 -15.13
N SER A 31 10.69 -6.82 -14.33
CA SER A 31 10.62 -6.82 -12.86
C SER A 31 12.04 -6.66 -12.32
N TRP A 32 12.26 -5.57 -11.60
CA TRP A 32 13.51 -5.21 -10.93
C TRP A 32 13.34 -5.38 -9.42
N VAL A 33 14.30 -6.01 -8.77
CA VAL A 33 14.28 -6.24 -7.32
C VAL A 33 15.58 -5.75 -6.72
N ILE A 34 15.48 -5.03 -5.61
CA ILE A 34 16.61 -4.69 -4.76
C ILE A 34 16.37 -5.22 -3.35
N GLY A 35 17.36 -5.86 -2.76
CA GLY A 35 17.29 -6.39 -1.40
C GLY A 35 18.50 -6.02 -0.57
N GLY A 36 18.32 -6.09 0.76
CA GLY A 36 19.36 -5.83 1.75
C GLY A 36 18.79 -5.77 3.17
N ALA A 37 19.66 -5.60 4.14
CA ALA A 37 19.27 -5.45 5.54
C ALA A 37 18.38 -4.21 5.75
N GLN A 38 17.38 -4.31 6.63
CA GLN A 38 16.52 -3.19 7.03
C GLN A 38 17.39 -2.02 7.54
N GLY A 39 17.22 -0.85 6.92
CA GLY A 39 18.01 0.36 7.22
C GLY A 39 19.29 0.52 6.40
N SER A 40 19.64 -0.42 5.50
CA SER A 40 20.76 -0.31 4.56
C SER A 40 20.50 0.66 3.40
N GLY A 41 19.24 1.10 3.22
CA GLY A 41 18.83 2.05 2.20
C GLY A 41 18.14 1.44 0.98
N VAL A 42 17.63 0.21 1.10
CA VAL A 42 16.81 -0.47 0.08
C VAL A 42 15.65 0.42 -0.36
N ASP A 43 14.88 0.96 0.59
CA ASP A 43 13.75 1.85 0.30
C ASP A 43 14.17 3.11 -0.48
N SER A 44 15.31 3.71 -0.11
CA SER A 44 15.82 4.90 -0.79
C SER A 44 16.19 4.60 -2.23
N ALA A 45 16.88 3.47 -2.48
CA ALA A 45 17.25 3.04 -3.83
C ALA A 45 16.01 2.72 -4.67
N ALA A 46 15.03 1.99 -4.12
CA ALA A 46 13.79 1.66 -4.82
C ALA A 46 12.96 2.92 -5.16
N ASN A 47 12.90 3.89 -4.25
CA ASN A 47 12.22 5.17 -4.49
C ASN A 47 12.94 6.00 -5.57
N ILE A 48 14.28 6.01 -5.61
CA ILE A 48 15.06 6.67 -6.67
C ILE A 48 14.79 5.96 -8.01
N PHE A 49 14.84 4.62 -8.05
CA PHE A 49 14.54 3.83 -9.25
C PHE A 49 13.13 4.14 -9.78
N SER A 50 12.13 4.05 -8.92
CA SER A 50 10.73 4.33 -9.26
C SER A 50 10.56 5.76 -9.77
N ARG A 51 11.18 6.72 -9.09
CA ARG A 51 11.14 8.12 -9.52
C ARG A 51 11.83 8.34 -10.87
N ALA A 52 12.98 7.70 -11.10
CA ALA A 52 13.69 7.80 -12.36
C ALA A 52 12.85 7.21 -13.51
N CYS A 53 12.25 6.04 -13.32
CA CYS A 53 11.37 5.42 -14.32
C CYS A 53 10.17 6.30 -14.63
N ALA A 54 9.45 6.79 -13.62
CA ALA A 54 8.29 7.66 -13.83
C ALA A 54 8.65 9.03 -14.45
N THR A 55 9.77 9.64 -14.03
CA THR A 55 10.30 10.86 -14.67
C THR A 55 10.69 10.61 -16.12
N GLY A 56 11.12 9.40 -16.44
CA GLY A 56 11.36 8.92 -17.80
C GLY A 56 10.11 8.53 -18.58
N GLY A 57 8.90 8.78 -18.06
CA GLY A 57 7.62 8.52 -18.73
C GLY A 57 7.13 7.07 -18.64
N LEU A 58 7.77 6.22 -17.82
CA LEU A 58 7.40 4.81 -17.64
C LEU A 58 6.36 4.61 -16.56
N GLN A 59 5.54 3.58 -16.72
CA GLN A 59 4.58 3.11 -15.71
C GLN A 59 5.26 2.13 -14.76
N LEU A 60 4.82 2.11 -13.51
CA LEU A 60 5.38 1.19 -12.54
C LEU A 60 4.33 0.70 -11.53
N PHE A 61 4.61 -0.50 -11.00
CA PHE A 61 3.98 -1.06 -9.82
C PHE A 61 5.08 -1.54 -8.88
N GLY A 62 5.17 -0.93 -7.70
CA GLY A 62 6.16 -1.27 -6.68
C GLY A 62 5.52 -1.99 -5.50
N LYS A 63 6.21 -3.01 -4.97
CA LYS A 63 5.81 -3.76 -3.78
C LYS A 63 6.97 -3.80 -2.80
N ARG A 64 6.75 -3.25 -1.60
CA ARG A 64 7.72 -3.31 -0.51
C ARG A 64 7.45 -4.54 0.36
N GLU A 65 8.50 -5.32 0.60
CA GLU A 65 8.48 -6.43 1.54
C GLU A 65 9.61 -6.28 2.56
N TYR A 66 9.28 -6.46 3.82
CA TYR A 66 10.24 -6.44 4.91
C TYR A 66 9.87 -7.51 5.93
N TYR A 67 10.87 -8.05 6.61
CA TYR A 67 10.64 -9.17 7.50
C TYR A 67 10.04 -8.72 8.84
N SER A 68 10.46 -7.55 9.32
CA SER A 68 10.00 -6.92 10.55
C SER A 68 10.43 -5.45 10.54
N ASN A 69 9.93 -4.64 11.46
CA ASN A 69 10.50 -3.32 11.73
C ASN A 69 11.84 -3.41 12.49
N ILE A 70 12.36 -4.62 12.73
CA ILE A 70 13.63 -4.84 13.39
C ILE A 70 14.76 -4.48 12.42
N LYS A 71 15.62 -3.57 12.87
CA LYS A 71 16.77 -3.12 12.10
C LYS A 71 17.73 -4.28 11.89
N GLY A 72 18.16 -4.49 10.65
CA GLY A 72 19.09 -5.55 10.27
C GLY A 72 18.43 -6.77 9.63
N GLU A 73 17.14 -6.99 9.81
CA GLU A 73 16.38 -8.04 9.12
C GLU A 73 16.25 -7.77 7.62
N HIS A 74 16.01 -8.84 6.83
CA HIS A 74 15.91 -8.74 5.38
C HIS A 74 14.74 -7.85 4.93
N SER A 75 15.02 -6.98 3.97
CA SER A 75 14.04 -6.14 3.30
C SER A 75 14.33 -6.13 1.80
N TYR A 76 13.27 -6.18 1.00
CA TYR A 76 13.42 -6.04 -0.45
C TYR A 76 12.25 -5.27 -1.06
N PHE A 77 12.51 -4.70 -2.21
CA PHE A 77 11.53 -3.93 -2.95
C PHE A 77 11.49 -4.44 -4.40
N THR A 78 10.31 -4.88 -4.83
CA THR A 78 10.06 -5.27 -6.22
C THR A 78 9.45 -4.09 -6.96
N VAL A 79 9.99 -3.73 -8.11
CA VAL A 79 9.40 -2.72 -9.00
C VAL A 79 9.22 -3.32 -10.38
N ARG A 80 7.99 -3.52 -10.77
CA ARG A 80 7.62 -3.87 -12.14
C ARG A 80 7.50 -2.59 -12.96
N VAL A 81 8.13 -2.55 -14.14
CA VAL A 81 8.17 -1.39 -15.04
C VAL A 81 7.57 -1.76 -16.38
N SER A 82 6.79 -0.85 -16.96
CA SER A 82 6.15 -1.07 -18.28
C SER A 82 5.97 0.27 -19.03
N ASP A 83 5.73 0.16 -20.33
CA ASP A 83 5.22 1.24 -21.17
C ASP A 83 3.69 1.40 -21.09
N LYS A 84 3.00 0.47 -20.38
CA LYS A 84 1.55 0.44 -20.16
C LYS A 84 1.23 0.47 -18.67
N PRO A 85 0.04 0.91 -18.28
CA PRO A 85 -0.41 0.81 -16.89
C PRO A 85 -0.27 -0.60 -16.33
N LEU A 86 0.10 -0.69 -15.06
CA LEU A 86 0.30 -1.94 -14.33
C LEU A 86 -0.62 -1.95 -13.11
N HIS A 87 -1.20 -3.12 -12.81
CA HIS A 87 -2.12 -3.29 -11.70
C HIS A 87 -1.58 -4.20 -10.60
N SER A 88 -0.51 -4.96 -10.87
CA SER A 88 0.08 -5.89 -9.91
C SER A 88 1.58 -6.07 -10.10
N HIS A 89 2.23 -6.68 -9.10
CA HIS A 89 3.59 -7.21 -9.23
C HIS A 89 3.57 -8.59 -9.92
N VAL A 90 4.76 -9.09 -10.22
CA VAL A 90 5.02 -10.47 -10.63
C VAL A 90 6.12 -11.04 -9.76
N ASP A 91 6.10 -12.36 -9.53
CA ASP A 91 7.12 -13.03 -8.71
C ASP A 91 8.44 -13.27 -9.46
N GLU A 92 8.39 -13.29 -10.78
CA GLU A 92 9.56 -13.44 -11.64
C GLU A 92 10.47 -12.22 -11.56
N ILE A 93 11.79 -12.46 -11.35
CA ILE A 93 12.81 -11.42 -11.29
C ILE A 93 13.61 -11.39 -12.58
N ASN A 94 13.54 -10.27 -13.31
CA ASN A 94 14.37 -10.06 -14.50
C ASN A 94 15.71 -9.39 -14.15
N MET A 95 15.77 -8.63 -13.05
CA MET A 95 17.01 -8.08 -12.53
C MET A 95 16.99 -8.03 -11.00
N LEU A 96 17.86 -8.80 -10.38
CA LEU A 96 18.12 -8.77 -8.94
C LEU A 96 19.34 -7.89 -8.67
N VAL A 97 19.18 -6.93 -7.76
CA VAL A 97 20.25 -6.05 -7.29
C VAL A 97 20.51 -6.33 -5.83
N SER A 98 21.72 -6.78 -5.52
CA SER A 98 22.12 -7.14 -4.17
C SER A 98 23.46 -6.51 -3.81
N PHE A 99 23.58 -6.14 -2.56
CA PHE A 99 24.84 -5.71 -1.92
C PHE A 99 25.10 -6.46 -0.61
N ASP A 100 24.34 -7.53 -0.34
CA ASP A 100 24.56 -8.46 0.76
C ASP A 100 24.33 -9.92 0.35
N ALA A 101 24.81 -10.85 1.18
CA ALA A 101 24.71 -12.29 0.91
C ALA A 101 23.28 -12.82 1.07
N GLU A 102 22.52 -12.28 2.03
CA GLU A 102 21.17 -12.76 2.31
C GLU A 102 20.23 -12.58 1.12
N THR A 103 20.25 -11.44 0.47
CA THR A 103 19.44 -11.16 -0.73
C THR A 103 19.69 -12.19 -1.83
N ILE A 104 20.95 -12.57 -2.04
CA ILE A 104 21.28 -13.59 -3.05
C ILE A 104 20.71 -14.94 -2.65
N PHE A 105 20.94 -15.38 -1.41
CA PHE A 105 20.43 -16.67 -0.92
C PHE A 105 18.91 -16.77 -0.94
N ARG A 106 18.21 -15.68 -0.68
CA ARG A 106 16.73 -15.69 -0.68
C ARG A 106 16.12 -15.69 -2.07
N HIS A 107 16.78 -15.05 -3.07
CA HIS A 107 16.15 -14.74 -4.35
C HIS A 107 16.80 -15.37 -5.58
N PHE A 108 17.92 -16.12 -5.44
CA PHE A 108 18.63 -16.67 -6.61
C PHE A 108 17.79 -17.63 -7.47
N GLU A 109 16.80 -18.32 -6.88
CA GLU A 109 15.89 -19.21 -7.61
C GLU A 109 14.76 -18.47 -8.35
N GLU A 110 14.45 -17.24 -7.96
CA GLU A 110 13.38 -16.42 -8.52
C GLU A 110 13.82 -15.67 -9.80
N VAL A 111 15.14 -15.60 -10.04
CA VAL A 111 15.69 -14.96 -11.23
C VAL A 111 15.42 -15.81 -12.46
N THR A 112 14.81 -15.20 -13.48
CA THR A 112 14.44 -15.87 -14.72
C THR A 112 15.66 -16.31 -15.55
N ALA A 113 15.48 -17.28 -16.44
CA ALA A 113 16.43 -17.52 -17.52
C ALA A 113 16.56 -16.22 -18.35
N SER A 114 17.77 -15.81 -18.72
CA SER A 114 18.09 -14.48 -19.28
C SER A 114 17.88 -13.27 -18.34
N GLY A 115 17.47 -13.47 -17.09
CA GLY A 115 17.52 -12.46 -16.06
C GLY A 115 18.95 -12.14 -15.62
N ALA A 116 19.11 -11.19 -14.72
CA ALA A 116 20.42 -10.72 -14.24
C ALA A 116 20.52 -10.67 -12.73
N ILE A 117 21.73 -10.89 -12.20
CA ILE A 117 22.08 -10.64 -10.80
C ILE A 117 23.25 -9.67 -10.76
N ILE A 118 23.04 -8.51 -10.16
CA ILE A 118 24.10 -7.56 -9.77
C ILE A 118 24.44 -7.83 -8.31
N TYR A 119 25.71 -8.06 -8.00
CA TYR A 119 26.13 -8.43 -6.67
C TYR A 119 27.50 -7.86 -6.33
N ASP A 120 27.78 -7.70 -5.03
CA ASP A 120 29.09 -7.32 -4.56
C ASP A 120 30.08 -8.49 -4.76
N SER A 121 31.18 -8.23 -5.45
CA SER A 121 32.20 -9.25 -5.71
C SER A 121 32.92 -9.74 -4.43
N ASP A 122 32.86 -8.98 -3.35
CA ASP A 122 33.61 -9.29 -2.12
C ASP A 122 32.86 -10.30 -1.22
N ILE A 123 31.55 -10.54 -1.45
CA ILE A 123 30.73 -11.44 -0.63
C ILE A 123 30.65 -12.88 -1.13
N VAL A 124 31.28 -13.22 -2.26
CA VAL A 124 31.07 -14.51 -2.95
C VAL A 124 31.44 -15.75 -2.11
N ASN A 125 32.39 -15.61 -1.18
CA ASN A 125 32.83 -16.68 -0.30
C ASN A 125 32.01 -16.83 0.99
N THR A 126 31.04 -15.95 1.23
CA THR A 126 30.18 -16.01 2.43
C THR A 126 29.39 -17.29 2.44
N LEU A 127 29.47 -18.06 3.52
CA LEU A 127 28.69 -19.27 3.74
C LEU A 127 27.26 -18.93 4.18
N LEU A 128 26.29 -19.77 3.81
CA LEU A 128 24.91 -19.60 4.26
C LEU A 128 24.79 -19.57 5.78
N ASP A 129 25.56 -20.41 6.47
CA ASP A 129 25.56 -20.50 7.93
C ASP A 129 26.23 -19.26 8.62
N GLU A 130 26.89 -18.40 7.86
CA GLU A 130 27.44 -17.10 8.32
C GLU A 130 26.42 -15.95 8.19
N VAL A 131 25.20 -16.23 7.69
CA VAL A 131 24.12 -15.24 7.54
C VAL A 131 23.02 -15.53 8.58
N PRO A 132 23.16 -15.01 9.81
CA PRO A 132 22.30 -15.40 10.93
C PRO A 132 20.84 -14.93 10.79
N THR A 133 20.56 -14.00 9.89
CA THR A 133 19.22 -13.49 9.59
C THR A 133 18.41 -14.43 8.68
N VAL A 134 19.03 -15.44 8.08
CA VAL A 134 18.32 -16.50 7.34
C VAL A 134 17.79 -17.52 8.34
N ASP A 135 16.47 -17.55 8.52
CA ASP A 135 15.80 -18.50 9.41
C ASP A 135 15.99 -19.98 8.99
N ASP A 136 15.91 -20.91 9.95
CA ASP A 136 16.13 -22.33 9.72
C ASP A 136 15.30 -22.93 8.58
N PRO A 137 13.98 -22.63 8.44
CA PRO A 137 13.19 -23.11 7.32
C PRO A 137 13.69 -22.61 5.96
N ALA A 138 14.10 -21.35 5.88
CA ALA A 138 14.68 -20.79 4.66
C ALA A 138 16.04 -21.42 4.35
N ALA A 139 16.92 -21.54 5.36
CA ALA A 139 18.21 -22.19 5.22
C ALA A 139 18.08 -23.64 4.74
N ALA A 140 17.14 -24.41 5.31
CA ALA A 140 16.87 -25.78 4.88
C ALA A 140 16.41 -25.86 3.42
N ARG A 141 15.53 -24.94 2.99
CA ARG A 141 15.07 -24.86 1.60
C ARG A 141 16.22 -24.53 0.64
N ILE A 142 17.04 -23.53 0.98
CA ILE A 142 18.20 -23.12 0.19
C ILE A 142 19.21 -24.27 0.07
N LYS A 143 19.58 -24.92 1.20
CA LYS A 143 20.49 -26.06 1.22
C LYS A 143 19.97 -27.20 0.33
N LYS A 144 18.67 -27.49 0.40
CA LYS A 144 18.05 -28.54 -0.45
C LYS A 144 18.15 -28.21 -1.95
N ALA A 145 17.93 -26.94 -2.32
CA ALA A 145 18.02 -26.52 -3.72
C ALA A 145 19.46 -26.64 -4.25
N LEU A 146 20.45 -26.15 -3.50
CA LEU A 146 21.86 -26.21 -3.87
C LEU A 146 22.41 -27.65 -3.90
N GLN A 147 22.07 -28.49 -2.92
CA GLN A 147 22.43 -29.93 -2.90
C GLN A 147 21.89 -30.68 -4.10
N LYS A 148 20.62 -30.43 -4.48
CA LYS A 148 20.02 -31.02 -5.69
C LYS A 148 20.78 -30.66 -6.96
N ALA A 149 21.41 -29.49 -6.99
CA ALA A 149 22.25 -29.04 -8.09
C ALA A 149 23.72 -29.52 -8.01
N GLY A 150 24.09 -30.24 -6.93
CA GLY A 150 25.45 -30.70 -6.67
C GLY A 150 26.41 -29.56 -6.34
N LEU A 151 25.92 -28.53 -5.66
CA LEU A 151 26.67 -27.33 -5.25
C LEU A 151 26.88 -27.27 -3.74
N GLY A 152 27.84 -26.47 -3.29
CA GLY A 152 28.07 -26.12 -1.90
C GLY A 152 27.07 -25.07 -1.39
N PHE A 153 27.43 -24.38 -0.30
CA PHE A 153 26.54 -23.46 0.40
C PHE A 153 27.12 -22.04 0.52
N THR A 154 27.97 -21.65 -0.43
CA THR A 154 28.48 -20.28 -0.53
C THR A 154 27.57 -19.42 -1.43
N VAL A 155 27.72 -18.10 -1.34
CA VAL A 155 27.10 -17.16 -2.30
C VAL A 155 27.50 -17.51 -3.73
N GLN A 156 28.79 -17.91 -3.95
CA GLN A 156 29.26 -18.36 -5.27
C GLN A 156 28.46 -19.55 -5.80
N ASP A 157 28.09 -20.49 -4.92
CA ASP A 157 27.28 -21.66 -5.30
C ASP A 157 25.86 -21.26 -5.70
N ALA A 158 25.24 -20.34 -4.96
CA ALA A 158 23.93 -19.79 -5.30
C ALA A 158 23.96 -19.03 -6.63
N LEU A 159 24.99 -18.24 -6.89
CA LEU A 159 25.20 -17.55 -8.17
C LEU A 159 25.44 -18.54 -9.33
N GLU A 160 26.23 -19.60 -9.08
CA GLU A 160 26.45 -20.66 -10.09
C GLU A 160 25.16 -21.42 -10.39
N HIS A 161 24.31 -21.67 -9.38
CA HIS A 161 22.98 -22.25 -9.58
C HIS A 161 22.12 -21.37 -10.50
N ALA A 162 22.03 -20.07 -10.22
CA ALA A 162 21.28 -19.14 -11.05
C ALA A 162 21.84 -19.06 -12.49
N LYS A 163 23.18 -19.05 -12.63
CA LYS A 163 23.87 -19.06 -13.93
C LYS A 163 23.56 -20.30 -14.75
N ARG A 164 23.56 -21.51 -14.13
CA ARG A 164 23.17 -22.76 -14.81
C ARG A 164 21.71 -22.75 -15.29
N ARG A 165 20.86 -21.95 -14.65
CA ARG A 165 19.48 -21.71 -15.08
C ARG A 165 19.35 -20.63 -16.15
N GLY A 166 20.44 -19.98 -16.54
CA GLY A 166 20.51 -18.99 -17.61
C GLY A 166 20.60 -17.54 -17.15
N ALA A 167 20.73 -17.28 -15.84
CA ALA A 167 20.92 -15.93 -15.34
C ALA A 167 22.30 -15.36 -15.71
N ILE A 168 22.37 -14.07 -15.98
CA ILE A 168 23.59 -13.33 -16.30
C ILE A 168 24.11 -12.67 -15.01
N LEU A 169 25.41 -12.85 -14.73
CA LEU A 169 26.03 -12.37 -13.51
C LEU A 169 26.84 -11.10 -13.75
N PHE A 170 26.61 -10.07 -12.92
CA PHE A 170 27.28 -8.79 -12.99
C PHE A 170 28.02 -8.49 -11.66
N PRO A 171 29.27 -8.98 -11.50
CA PRO A 171 30.07 -8.70 -10.30
C PRO A 171 30.51 -7.24 -10.25
N MET A 172 30.21 -6.57 -9.14
CA MET A 172 30.52 -5.18 -8.88
C MET A 172 31.45 -5.06 -7.65
N PRO A 173 32.63 -4.44 -7.77
CA PRO A 173 33.52 -4.22 -6.63
C PRO A 173 33.12 -2.92 -5.90
N PHE A 174 31.98 -2.93 -5.19
CA PHE A 174 31.40 -1.71 -4.61
C PHE A 174 32.33 -1.00 -3.63
N PHE A 175 33.06 -1.75 -2.82
CA PHE A 175 33.99 -1.17 -1.86
C PHE A 175 35.15 -0.46 -2.58
N GLN A 176 35.74 -1.09 -3.58
CA GLN A 176 36.79 -0.48 -4.40
C GLN A 176 36.29 0.78 -5.10
N LEU A 177 35.12 0.74 -5.72
CA LEU A 177 34.53 1.90 -6.40
C LEU A 177 34.23 3.06 -5.43
N LEU A 178 33.83 2.76 -4.20
CA LEU A 178 33.64 3.77 -3.16
C LEU A 178 34.97 4.41 -2.74
N GLN A 179 36.04 3.63 -2.64
CA GLN A 179 37.40 4.14 -2.36
C GLN A 179 37.90 5.04 -3.51
N GLU A 180 37.76 4.58 -4.75
CA GLU A 180 38.14 5.37 -5.93
C GLU A 180 37.35 6.69 -6.02
N PHE A 181 36.07 6.64 -5.70
CA PHE A 181 35.23 7.83 -5.62
C PHE A 181 35.71 8.80 -4.54
N ALA A 182 36.00 8.30 -3.33
CA ALA A 182 36.50 9.09 -2.22
C ALA A 182 37.84 9.78 -2.57
N GLN A 183 38.77 9.07 -3.26
CA GLN A 183 40.00 9.64 -3.76
C GLN A 183 39.79 10.77 -4.78
N LYS A 184 38.90 10.55 -5.76
CA LYS A 184 38.54 11.55 -6.77
C LYS A 184 37.90 12.79 -6.17
N ALA A 185 37.07 12.61 -5.14
CA ALA A 185 36.43 13.70 -4.40
C ALA A 185 37.36 14.41 -3.41
N ASN A 186 38.61 13.91 -3.25
CA ASN A 186 39.59 14.37 -2.25
C ASN A 186 39.02 14.42 -0.82
N ASP A 187 38.14 13.47 -0.49
CA ASP A 187 37.52 13.31 0.82
C ASP A 187 37.55 11.83 1.28
N PRO A 188 38.59 11.45 2.04
CA PRO A 188 38.75 10.09 2.51
C PRO A 188 37.62 9.60 3.43
N ALA A 189 36.85 10.51 4.05
CA ALA A 189 35.73 10.12 4.90
C ALA A 189 34.60 9.45 4.09
N LEU A 190 34.49 9.73 2.79
CA LEU A 190 33.50 9.14 1.90
C LEU A 190 33.68 7.62 1.75
N SER A 191 34.91 7.10 1.83
CA SER A 191 35.18 5.65 1.76
C SER A 191 34.52 4.84 2.88
N ARG A 192 34.09 5.49 3.97
CA ARG A 192 33.38 4.88 5.11
C ARG A 192 31.87 4.98 5.00
N LEU A 193 31.36 5.69 3.99
CA LEU A 193 29.91 5.90 3.80
C LEU A 193 29.26 4.71 3.05
N THR A 194 29.26 3.54 3.66
CA THR A 194 28.67 2.31 3.08
C THR A 194 27.21 2.47 2.64
N ARG A 195 26.48 3.44 3.23
CA ARG A 195 25.12 3.79 2.77
C ARG A 195 25.05 4.32 1.34
N MET A 196 26.16 4.68 0.71
CA MET A 196 26.19 5.08 -0.70
C MET A 196 26.14 3.88 -1.64
N VAL A 197 26.48 2.69 -1.16
CA VAL A 197 26.50 1.45 -1.95
C VAL A 197 25.12 1.15 -2.55
N ASN A 198 24.02 1.45 -1.86
CA ASN A 198 22.68 1.27 -2.38
C ASN A 198 22.41 2.09 -3.67
N VAL A 199 22.84 3.36 -3.69
CA VAL A 199 22.75 4.23 -4.87
C VAL A 199 23.70 3.76 -5.97
N MET A 200 24.90 3.27 -5.58
CA MET A 200 25.85 2.71 -6.55
C MET A 200 25.31 1.44 -7.21
N ALA A 201 24.71 0.52 -6.43
CA ALA A 201 24.10 -0.71 -6.93
C ALA A 201 22.92 -0.42 -7.89
N LEU A 202 22.06 0.52 -7.49
CA LEU A 202 21.02 1.05 -8.37
C LEU A 202 21.61 1.61 -9.67
N SER A 203 22.67 2.42 -9.59
CA SER A 203 23.26 3.06 -10.76
C SER A 203 23.89 2.06 -11.72
N ALA A 204 24.49 0.98 -11.19
CA ALA A 204 24.98 -0.12 -12.00
C ALA A 204 23.83 -0.79 -12.76
N SER A 205 22.68 -1.03 -12.11
CA SER A 205 21.52 -1.63 -12.77
C SER A 205 20.98 -0.76 -13.90
N MET A 206 20.89 0.55 -13.68
CA MET A 206 20.44 1.51 -14.69
C MET A 206 21.41 1.59 -15.89
N ALA A 207 22.72 1.49 -15.64
CA ALA A 207 23.73 1.47 -16.70
C ALA A 207 23.62 0.21 -17.57
N ILE A 208 23.43 -0.96 -16.96
CA ILE A 208 23.28 -2.24 -17.66
C ILE A 208 22.00 -2.27 -18.51
N MET A 209 20.93 -1.63 -18.03
CA MET A 209 19.65 -1.48 -18.74
C MET A 209 19.66 -0.33 -19.78
N ASP A 210 20.76 0.39 -19.92
CA ASP A 210 20.93 1.52 -20.84
C ASP A 210 19.99 2.71 -20.57
N PHE A 211 19.61 2.94 -19.32
CA PHE A 211 18.74 4.04 -18.93
C PHE A 211 19.49 5.37 -18.86
N ASP A 212 18.83 6.47 -19.20
CA ASP A 212 19.42 7.81 -19.21
C ASP A 212 19.92 8.24 -17.82
N SER A 213 21.25 8.43 -17.71
CA SER A 213 21.93 8.84 -16.47
C SER A 213 21.52 10.22 -15.96
N GLN A 214 21.08 11.13 -16.85
CA GLN A 214 20.61 12.46 -16.45
C GLN A 214 19.24 12.38 -15.78
N VAL A 215 18.36 11.49 -16.24
CA VAL A 215 17.08 11.24 -15.59
C VAL A 215 17.30 10.65 -14.19
N LEU A 216 18.24 9.70 -14.08
CA LEU A 216 18.64 9.13 -12.80
C LEU A 216 19.18 10.21 -11.84
N ALA A 217 20.06 11.08 -12.31
CA ALA A 217 20.61 12.18 -11.50
C ALA A 217 19.52 13.11 -10.98
N ARG A 218 18.54 13.49 -11.81
CA ARG A 218 17.38 14.30 -11.37
C ARG A 218 16.55 13.59 -10.30
N ALA A 219 16.34 12.28 -10.43
CA ALA A 219 15.63 11.51 -9.42
C ALA A 219 16.36 11.49 -8.06
N ILE A 220 17.68 11.31 -8.06
CA ILE A 220 18.53 11.38 -6.85
C ILE A 220 18.42 12.77 -6.21
N GLN A 221 18.56 13.84 -7.00
CA GLN A 221 18.43 15.22 -6.51
C GLN A 221 17.07 15.48 -5.87
N PHE A 222 16.00 14.96 -6.46
CA PHE A 222 14.66 15.11 -5.91
C PHE A 222 14.47 14.38 -4.57
N ILE A 223 14.94 13.14 -4.46
CA ILE A 223 14.80 12.35 -3.22
C ILE A 223 15.58 13.00 -2.07
N PHE A 224 16.76 13.53 -2.34
CA PHE A 224 17.60 14.19 -1.32
C PHE A 224 17.49 15.72 -1.32
N ARG A 225 16.41 16.31 -1.91
CA ARG A 225 16.26 17.77 -2.11
C ARG A 225 16.41 18.63 -0.86
N THR A 226 16.10 18.09 0.31
CA THR A 226 16.26 18.78 1.60
C THR A 226 17.71 18.78 2.13
N LYS A 227 18.60 17.95 1.54
CA LYS A 227 19.99 17.76 1.96
C LYS A 227 20.94 17.89 0.77
N LYS A 228 21.12 19.12 0.26
CA LYS A 228 21.83 19.40 -0.99
C LYS A 228 23.21 18.70 -1.09
N LYS A 229 24.06 18.77 -0.05
CA LYS A 229 25.36 18.09 -0.07
C LYS A 229 25.24 16.56 -0.24
N VAL A 230 24.24 15.94 0.38
CA VAL A 230 23.96 14.51 0.24
C VAL A 230 23.48 14.20 -1.19
N ALA A 231 22.61 15.04 -1.76
CA ALA A 231 22.17 14.90 -3.14
C ALA A 231 23.34 14.95 -4.12
N ASP A 232 24.20 15.97 -4.00
CA ASP A 232 25.34 16.18 -4.91
C ASP A 232 26.35 15.02 -4.83
N LEU A 233 26.65 14.53 -3.62
CA LEU A 233 27.55 13.39 -3.43
C LEU A 233 26.95 12.10 -4.02
N ASN A 234 25.67 11.83 -3.81
CA ASN A 234 25.01 10.65 -4.38
C ASN A 234 24.94 10.71 -5.91
N VAL A 235 24.74 11.89 -6.50
CA VAL A 235 24.79 12.06 -7.96
C VAL A 235 26.19 11.76 -8.51
N GLN A 236 27.25 12.27 -7.87
CA GLN A 236 28.63 12.02 -8.30
C GLN A 236 29.00 10.53 -8.18
N ALA A 237 28.67 9.87 -7.06
CA ALA A 237 28.88 8.44 -6.88
C ALA A 237 28.08 7.60 -7.89
N SER A 238 26.85 8.02 -8.17
CA SER A 238 26.00 7.41 -9.19
C SER A 238 26.64 7.47 -10.59
N ILE A 239 27.10 8.64 -11.01
CA ILE A 239 27.77 8.82 -12.31
C ILE A 239 29.05 7.99 -12.38
N HIS A 240 29.85 7.96 -11.30
CA HIS A 240 31.07 7.17 -11.25
C HIS A 240 30.79 5.68 -11.48
N THR A 241 29.84 5.13 -10.74
CA THR A 241 29.45 3.71 -10.83
C THR A 241 28.74 3.38 -12.14
N TYR A 242 27.87 4.28 -12.62
CA TYR A 242 27.20 4.15 -13.91
C TYR A 242 28.22 3.98 -15.05
N ASN A 243 29.22 4.88 -15.12
CA ASN A 243 30.25 4.84 -16.16
C ASN A 243 31.10 3.58 -16.08
N TYR A 244 31.47 3.13 -14.87
CA TYR A 244 32.18 1.88 -14.67
C TYR A 244 31.38 0.68 -15.21
N ALA A 245 30.13 0.54 -14.77
CA ALA A 245 29.27 -0.58 -15.19
C ALA A 245 29.03 -0.56 -16.69
N LYS A 246 28.79 0.62 -17.29
CA LYS A 246 28.61 0.80 -18.73
C LYS A 246 29.83 0.35 -19.53
N ALA A 247 31.02 0.69 -19.09
CA ALA A 247 32.27 0.29 -19.76
C ALA A 247 32.56 -1.20 -19.55
N LYS A 248 32.44 -1.70 -18.32
CA LYS A 248 32.78 -3.09 -17.99
C LYS A 248 31.86 -4.11 -18.63
N PHE A 249 30.57 -3.79 -18.78
CA PHE A 249 29.54 -4.72 -19.26
C PHE A 249 28.97 -4.34 -20.62
N ALA A 250 29.70 -3.56 -21.41
CA ALA A 250 29.28 -3.09 -22.75
C ALA A 250 28.88 -4.22 -23.70
N GLU A 251 29.55 -5.37 -23.59
CA GLU A 251 29.34 -6.54 -24.47
C GLU A 251 28.40 -7.59 -23.84
N SER A 252 27.65 -7.23 -22.77
CA SER A 252 26.77 -8.19 -22.13
C SER A 252 25.58 -8.55 -23.01
N ASN A 253 25.16 -9.83 -22.97
CA ASN A 253 23.99 -10.33 -23.69
C ASN A 253 22.66 -10.09 -22.92
N PHE A 254 22.65 -9.19 -21.93
CA PHE A 254 21.44 -8.89 -21.19
C PHE A 254 20.41 -8.22 -22.10
N SER A 255 19.22 -8.81 -22.21
CA SER A 255 18.22 -8.46 -23.22
C SER A 255 17.31 -7.30 -22.81
N TYR A 256 17.19 -6.99 -21.52
CA TYR A 256 16.26 -5.98 -21.03
C TYR A 256 16.87 -4.57 -21.09
N ARG A 257 16.08 -3.63 -21.59
CA ARG A 257 16.47 -2.21 -21.73
C ARG A 257 15.35 -1.31 -21.22
N LEU A 258 15.73 -0.19 -20.63
CA LEU A 258 14.81 0.89 -20.27
C LEU A 258 15.10 2.10 -21.15
N LYS A 259 14.07 2.63 -21.78
CA LYS A 259 14.15 3.86 -22.60
C LYS A 259 13.13 4.85 -22.10
N THR A 260 13.52 6.11 -22.06
CA THR A 260 12.60 7.19 -21.73
C THR A 260 11.49 7.30 -22.78
N MET A 261 10.31 7.63 -22.32
CA MET A 261 9.11 7.90 -23.12
C MET A 261 8.70 9.37 -22.96
N PRO A 262 7.84 9.89 -23.82
CA PRO A 262 7.28 11.23 -23.61
C PRO A 262 6.64 11.34 -22.22
N ALA A 263 7.02 12.38 -21.49
CA ALA A 263 6.47 12.61 -20.16
C ALA A 263 4.96 12.84 -20.24
N GLN A 264 4.23 12.23 -19.32
CA GLN A 264 2.80 12.45 -19.16
C GLN A 264 2.62 13.47 -18.01
N PRO A 265 2.21 14.72 -18.30
CA PRO A 265 2.25 15.81 -17.33
C PRO A 265 1.39 15.58 -16.09
N ASP A 266 0.33 14.81 -16.22
CA ASP A 266 -0.63 14.54 -15.13
C ASP A 266 -0.36 13.25 -14.35
N MET A 267 0.81 12.63 -14.54
CA MET A 267 1.17 11.41 -13.81
C MET A 267 1.83 11.73 -12.49
N ILE A 268 1.37 11.03 -11.44
CA ILE A 268 1.95 11.04 -10.11
C ILE A 268 2.48 9.67 -9.72
N ILE A 269 3.41 9.65 -8.78
CA ILE A 269 3.78 8.44 -8.03
C ILE A 269 3.15 8.56 -6.65
N VAL A 270 2.40 7.53 -6.25
CA VAL A 270 1.71 7.52 -4.97
C VAL A 270 1.72 6.13 -4.33
N GLN A 271 1.89 6.10 -3.03
CA GLN A 271 1.76 4.89 -2.21
C GLN A 271 0.33 4.79 -1.65
N GLY A 272 -0.14 3.57 -1.36
CA GLY A 272 -1.52 3.37 -0.93
C GLY A 272 -1.91 4.10 0.36
N ASN A 273 -1.04 4.10 1.37
CA ASN A 273 -1.27 4.88 2.60
C ASN A 273 -1.36 6.39 2.32
N GLN A 274 -0.51 6.91 1.43
CA GLN A 274 -0.57 8.32 1.02
C GLN A 274 -1.85 8.62 0.26
N SER A 275 -2.32 7.69 -0.57
CA SER A 275 -3.59 7.83 -1.31
C SER A 275 -4.78 7.98 -0.37
N SER A 276 -4.90 7.10 0.63
CA SER A 276 -5.93 7.19 1.67
C SER A 276 -5.84 8.50 2.46
N ALA A 277 -4.64 8.88 2.90
CA ALA A 277 -4.41 10.11 3.63
C ALA A 277 -4.80 11.36 2.81
N LEU A 278 -4.43 11.42 1.52
CA LEU A 278 -4.87 12.47 0.60
C LEU A 278 -6.39 12.49 0.45
N GLY A 279 -7.03 11.32 0.37
CA GLY A 279 -8.49 11.19 0.38
C GLY A 279 -9.11 11.79 1.64
N LYS A 280 -8.54 11.55 2.82
CA LYS A 280 -8.97 12.14 4.11
C LYS A 280 -8.86 13.66 4.10
N MET A 281 -7.73 14.21 3.59
CA MET A 281 -7.53 15.65 3.48
C MET A 281 -8.61 16.30 2.60
N VAL A 282 -8.88 15.72 1.43
CA VAL A 282 -9.91 16.20 0.48
C VAL A 282 -11.32 16.00 1.05
N ALA A 283 -11.58 14.89 1.73
CA ALA A 283 -12.84 14.64 2.43
C ALA A 283 -13.13 15.67 3.52
N GLY A 284 -12.14 16.45 3.95
CA GLY A 284 -12.29 17.40 5.04
C GLY A 284 -12.19 16.78 6.42
N CYS A 285 -11.48 15.66 6.56
CA CYS A 285 -11.06 15.14 7.86
C CYS A 285 -10.17 16.18 8.56
N ARG A 286 -10.53 16.55 9.78
CA ARG A 286 -9.81 17.57 10.57
C ARG A 286 -9.33 17.04 11.92
N PHE A 287 -9.64 15.80 12.22
CA PHE A 287 -9.17 15.12 13.42
C PHE A 287 -8.89 13.65 13.10
N GLN A 288 -7.67 13.23 13.28
CA GLN A 288 -7.19 11.87 13.09
C GLN A 288 -6.55 11.38 14.38
N THR A 289 -6.94 10.20 14.82
CA THR A 289 -6.29 9.51 15.94
C THR A 289 -5.69 8.19 15.48
N TYR A 290 -4.64 7.74 16.15
CA TYR A 290 -4.07 6.42 15.87
C TYR A 290 -3.18 5.94 17.02
N TYR A 291 -3.11 4.63 17.20
CA TYR A 291 -2.01 3.96 17.88
C TYR A 291 -1.13 3.28 16.82
N PRO A 292 0.21 3.41 16.89
CA PRO A 292 1.10 2.88 15.85
C PRO A 292 0.97 1.38 15.67
N ILE A 293 0.54 0.96 14.49
CA ILE A 293 0.43 -0.44 14.11
C ILE A 293 0.68 -0.61 12.60
N THR A 294 1.52 -1.59 12.23
CA THR A 294 1.75 -1.94 10.82
C THR A 294 0.49 -2.62 10.24
N PRO A 295 0.06 -2.27 8.99
CA PRO A 295 0.62 -1.26 8.08
C PRO A 295 -0.08 0.10 8.13
N ALA A 296 -0.88 0.39 9.15
CA ALA A 296 -1.77 1.55 9.23
C ALA A 296 -1.07 2.87 9.59
N SER A 297 0.08 2.80 10.28
CA SER A 297 0.76 3.99 10.82
C SER A 297 1.10 5.03 9.76
N ASP A 298 1.60 4.60 8.60
CA ASP A 298 2.07 5.50 7.53
C ASP A 298 0.96 6.44 7.02
N ASP A 299 -0.31 6.04 7.11
CA ASP A 299 -1.49 6.88 6.78
C ASP A 299 -1.56 8.09 7.73
N SER A 300 -1.51 7.84 9.04
CA SER A 300 -1.58 8.89 10.07
C SER A 300 -0.31 9.74 10.11
N GLU A 301 0.86 9.13 9.95
CA GLU A 301 2.15 9.83 9.88
C GLU A 301 2.23 10.76 8.65
N PHE A 302 1.64 10.36 7.52
CA PHE A 302 1.55 11.24 6.36
C PHE A 302 0.67 12.47 6.65
N LEU A 303 -0.46 12.30 7.34
CA LEU A 303 -1.31 13.41 7.76
C LEU A 303 -0.59 14.33 8.75
N GLU A 304 0.11 13.76 9.75
CA GLU A 304 0.91 14.50 10.73
C GLU A 304 1.99 15.36 10.06
N ALA A 305 2.69 14.79 9.08
CA ALA A 305 3.70 15.52 8.30
C ALA A 305 3.09 16.65 7.43
N ASN A 306 1.77 16.66 7.22
CA ASN A 306 1.04 17.60 6.35
C ASN A 306 -0.16 18.22 7.08
N GLU A 307 -0.08 18.48 8.38
CA GLU A 307 -1.19 19.02 9.19
C GLU A 307 -1.71 20.37 8.73
N ILE A 308 -0.85 21.20 8.15
CA ILE A 308 -1.24 22.53 7.67
C ILE A 308 -1.58 22.45 6.18
N LEU A 309 -2.81 22.79 5.86
CA LEU A 309 -3.38 22.71 4.52
C LEU A 309 -3.69 24.09 3.95
N ASP A 310 -3.42 24.28 2.67
CA ASP A 310 -4.00 25.40 1.93
C ASP A 310 -5.47 25.09 1.59
N LEU A 311 -6.39 25.91 2.08
CA LEU A 311 -7.80 25.78 1.73
C LEU A 311 -8.02 26.37 0.34
N TYR A 312 -8.46 25.50 -0.58
CA TYR A 312 -8.65 25.82 -1.98
C TYR A 312 -9.38 27.17 -2.18
N ASP A 313 -8.82 28.03 -3.01
CA ASP A 313 -9.34 29.36 -3.42
C ASP A 313 -9.68 30.36 -2.30
N SER A 314 -9.35 30.07 -1.06
CA SER A 314 -9.71 30.96 0.05
C SER A 314 -8.57 31.86 0.54
N GLY A 315 -7.33 31.58 0.17
CA GLY A 315 -6.14 32.22 0.73
C GLY A 315 -5.94 31.93 2.23
N LYS A 316 -6.75 31.02 2.80
CA LYS A 316 -6.71 30.63 4.22
C LYS A 316 -5.97 29.31 4.42
N LYS A 317 -5.37 29.16 5.58
CA LYS A 317 -4.84 27.87 6.05
C LYS A 317 -5.91 27.13 6.85
N GLY A 318 -6.00 25.83 6.64
CA GLY A 318 -6.70 24.88 7.49
C GLY A 318 -5.71 23.97 8.19
N SER A 319 -6.16 23.20 9.16
CA SER A 319 -5.33 22.17 9.79
C SER A 319 -6.10 20.88 10.00
N THR A 320 -5.37 19.78 10.02
CA THR A 320 -5.82 18.51 10.53
C THR A 320 -5.05 18.25 11.81
N VAL A 321 -5.76 18.00 12.92
CA VAL A 321 -5.13 17.61 14.16
C VAL A 321 -4.91 16.11 14.13
N VAL A 322 -3.67 15.68 14.27
CA VAL A 322 -3.29 14.26 14.32
C VAL A 322 -2.76 13.92 15.70
N ILE A 323 -3.34 12.90 16.33
CA ILE A 323 -2.97 12.50 17.70
C ILE A 323 -2.58 11.04 17.73
N GLN A 324 -1.32 10.79 18.05
CA GLN A 324 -0.89 9.47 18.48
C GLN A 324 -1.34 9.23 19.92
N THR A 325 -2.11 8.17 20.12
CA THR A 325 -2.65 7.79 21.43
C THR A 325 -1.80 6.72 22.11
N GLU A 326 -2.14 6.39 23.35
CA GLU A 326 -1.46 5.35 24.12
C GLU A 326 -1.94 3.94 23.74
N ASP A 327 -3.19 3.81 23.30
CA ASP A 327 -3.78 2.57 22.79
C ASP A 327 -4.91 2.84 21.78
N GLU A 328 -5.48 1.79 21.20
CA GLU A 328 -6.55 1.90 20.21
C GLU A 328 -7.91 2.23 20.86
N ILE A 329 -8.12 1.91 22.14
CA ILE A 329 -9.33 2.30 22.88
C ILE A 329 -9.37 3.83 23.00
N ALA A 330 -8.26 4.44 23.39
CA ALA A 330 -8.12 5.89 23.42
C ALA A 330 -8.30 6.50 22.02
N ALA A 331 -7.72 5.87 20.98
CA ALA A 331 -7.84 6.35 19.60
C ALA A 331 -9.30 6.45 19.16
N ILE A 332 -10.07 5.37 19.27
CA ILE A 332 -11.46 5.35 18.81
C ILE A 332 -12.36 6.25 19.67
N THR A 333 -12.18 6.30 20.98
CA THR A 333 -13.01 7.13 21.88
C THR A 333 -12.76 8.62 21.66
N MET A 334 -11.53 9.04 21.45
CA MET A 334 -11.21 10.43 21.07
C MET A 334 -11.78 10.78 19.68
N ALA A 335 -11.73 9.86 18.72
CA ALA A 335 -12.34 10.05 17.40
C ALA A 335 -13.86 10.25 17.51
N ILE A 336 -14.54 9.42 18.29
CA ILE A 336 -15.99 9.53 18.55
C ILE A 336 -16.32 10.87 19.23
N GLY A 337 -15.58 11.24 20.28
CA GLY A 337 -15.76 12.53 20.97
C GLY A 337 -15.61 13.72 20.04
N SER A 338 -14.61 13.70 19.14
CA SER A 338 -14.44 14.73 18.13
C SER A 338 -15.59 14.72 17.09
N ALA A 339 -16.06 13.55 16.64
CA ALA A 339 -17.16 13.45 15.68
C ALA A 339 -18.47 14.05 16.24
N LEU A 340 -18.73 13.92 17.54
CA LEU A 340 -19.89 14.55 18.22
C LEU A 340 -19.87 16.07 18.09
N THR A 341 -18.71 16.69 17.99
CA THR A 341 -18.60 18.15 17.77
C THR A 341 -19.04 18.58 16.37
N GLY A 342 -19.24 17.63 15.46
CA GLY A 342 -19.55 17.86 14.05
C GLY A 342 -18.33 17.89 13.13
N VAL A 343 -17.15 17.57 13.60
CA VAL A 343 -15.92 17.49 12.82
C VAL A 343 -15.83 16.12 12.12
N ARG A 344 -15.41 16.07 10.87
CA ARG A 344 -15.05 14.80 10.20
C ARG A 344 -13.82 14.21 10.87
N THR A 345 -13.96 13.00 11.35
CA THR A 345 -12.95 12.34 12.17
C THR A 345 -12.69 10.93 11.67
N ALA A 346 -11.45 10.48 11.77
CA ALA A 346 -11.09 9.11 11.51
C ALA A 346 -10.08 8.56 12.52
N THR A 347 -9.99 7.24 12.56
CA THR A 347 -8.87 6.51 13.13
C THR A 347 -8.36 5.48 12.14
N ALA A 348 -7.08 5.10 12.25
CA ALA A 348 -6.46 4.08 11.40
C ALA A 348 -5.87 2.98 12.29
N THR A 349 -6.15 1.72 11.93
CA THR A 349 -5.69 0.56 12.68
C THR A 349 -5.58 -0.69 11.80
N SER A 350 -5.17 -1.81 12.40
CA SER A 350 -5.17 -3.15 11.81
C SER A 350 -6.03 -4.10 12.67
N GLY A 351 -6.19 -5.35 12.26
CA GLY A 351 -7.05 -6.33 12.94
C GLY A 351 -6.90 -6.39 14.46
N PRO A 352 -5.68 -6.49 15.03
CA PRO A 352 -5.50 -6.51 16.49
C PRO A 352 -6.05 -5.26 17.19
N GLY A 353 -5.78 -4.07 16.66
CA GLY A 353 -6.28 -2.83 17.25
C GLY A 353 -7.78 -2.65 17.04
N PHE A 354 -8.33 -3.11 15.91
CA PHE A 354 -9.76 -3.10 15.67
C PHE A 354 -10.52 -3.95 16.70
N SER A 355 -9.89 -5.03 17.20
CA SER A 355 -10.45 -5.83 18.30
C SER A 355 -10.66 -5.03 19.58
N LEU A 356 -9.76 -4.10 19.89
CA LEU A 356 -9.86 -3.21 21.04
C LEU A 356 -10.91 -2.08 20.85
N MET A 357 -11.27 -1.79 19.60
CA MET A 357 -12.25 -0.75 19.26
C MET A 357 -13.71 -1.24 19.29
N ALA A 358 -13.95 -2.54 19.42
CA ALA A 358 -15.25 -3.16 19.18
C ALA A 358 -16.38 -2.62 20.07
N GLU A 359 -16.12 -2.36 21.35
CA GLU A 359 -17.13 -1.81 22.28
C GLU A 359 -17.48 -0.36 21.91
N ALA A 360 -16.46 0.48 21.71
CA ALA A 360 -16.68 1.88 21.34
C ALA A 360 -17.37 2.03 19.97
N LEU A 361 -17.14 1.09 19.05
CA LEU A 361 -17.85 1.02 17.77
C LEU A 361 -19.36 0.82 17.98
N GLY A 362 -19.75 -0.07 18.91
CA GLY A 362 -21.14 -0.29 19.32
C GLY A 362 -21.77 0.97 19.90
N TRP A 363 -21.03 1.66 20.79
CA TRP A 363 -21.45 2.94 21.35
C TRP A 363 -21.68 4.00 20.26
N ALA A 364 -20.79 4.10 19.28
CA ALA A 364 -20.94 5.02 18.17
C ALA A 364 -22.16 4.69 17.29
N GLY A 365 -22.44 3.41 17.06
CA GLY A 365 -23.63 2.95 16.34
C GLY A 365 -24.92 3.29 17.06
N MET A 366 -24.98 3.08 18.38
CA MET A 366 -26.12 3.40 19.23
C MET A 366 -26.41 4.90 19.26
N ASN A 367 -25.37 5.72 19.40
CA ASN A 367 -25.49 7.18 19.46
C ASN A 367 -25.48 7.86 18.08
N GLU A 368 -25.56 7.08 17.02
CA GLU A 368 -25.64 7.59 15.63
C GLU A 368 -24.49 8.57 15.30
N VAL A 369 -23.25 8.21 15.68
CA VAL A 369 -22.06 9.05 15.51
C VAL A 369 -21.34 8.72 14.21
N PRO A 370 -21.13 9.70 13.32
CA PRO A 370 -20.43 9.51 12.06
C PRO A 370 -18.90 9.46 12.27
N VAL A 371 -18.35 8.27 12.41
CA VAL A 371 -16.90 8.05 12.56
C VAL A 371 -16.39 7.10 11.47
N VAL A 372 -15.20 7.36 10.94
CA VAL A 372 -14.55 6.51 9.92
C VAL A 372 -13.38 5.75 10.56
N ILE A 373 -13.33 4.44 10.31
CA ILE A 373 -12.24 3.57 10.73
C ILE A 373 -11.56 3.03 9.47
N SER A 374 -10.31 3.41 9.23
CA SER A 374 -9.47 2.82 8.18
C SER A 374 -8.85 1.53 8.72
N LEU A 375 -9.40 0.38 8.30
CA LEU A 375 -8.95 -0.95 8.74
C LEU A 375 -7.99 -1.53 7.69
N TYR A 376 -6.70 -1.53 8.03
CA TYR A 376 -5.63 -2.09 7.21
C TYR A 376 -5.36 -3.54 7.62
N GLN A 377 -5.85 -4.48 6.83
CA GLN A 377 -5.72 -5.91 7.10
C GLN A 377 -4.28 -6.40 6.95
N ARG A 378 -3.89 -7.31 7.80
CA ARG A 378 -2.63 -8.06 7.74
C ARG A 378 -2.86 -9.49 8.22
N THR A 379 -1.88 -10.37 8.06
CA THR A 379 -1.99 -11.77 8.48
C THR A 379 -2.23 -11.88 9.99
N GLY A 380 -3.34 -12.53 10.35
CA GLY A 380 -3.73 -12.90 11.71
C GLY A 380 -3.44 -14.38 12.01
N PRO A 381 -4.02 -14.96 13.12
CA PRO A 381 -4.70 -14.27 14.22
C PRO A 381 -3.73 -13.61 15.22
N SER A 382 -4.26 -12.83 16.18
CA SER A 382 -3.50 -12.06 17.16
C SER A 382 -2.50 -11.12 16.46
N THR A 383 -1.24 -11.06 16.89
CA THR A 383 -0.21 -10.28 16.21
C THR A 383 0.11 -10.84 14.81
N GLY A 384 -0.03 -12.15 14.64
CA GLY A 384 0.14 -12.88 13.38
C GLY A 384 1.50 -12.64 12.73
N LEU A 385 1.46 -12.31 11.44
CA LEU A 385 2.63 -11.89 10.66
C LEU A 385 2.47 -10.41 10.28
N PRO A 386 2.94 -9.47 11.10
CA PRO A 386 2.62 -8.04 10.98
C PRO A 386 2.96 -7.42 9.63
N THR A 387 3.95 -7.99 8.95
CA THR A 387 4.46 -7.50 7.67
C THR A 387 4.03 -8.36 6.48
N ARG A 388 3.04 -9.25 6.66
CA ARG A 388 2.51 -10.11 5.59
C ARG A 388 1.05 -9.79 5.30
N HIS A 389 0.68 -10.01 4.05
CA HIS A 389 -0.65 -9.69 3.52
C HIS A 389 -1.64 -10.83 3.80
N GLU A 390 -2.85 -10.46 4.20
CA GLU A 390 -4.02 -11.33 4.29
C GLU A 390 -5.29 -10.46 4.24
N GLN A 391 -6.41 -11.04 3.85
CA GLN A 391 -7.76 -10.46 3.87
C GLN A 391 -8.65 -11.24 4.84
N GLY A 392 -8.21 -11.38 6.11
CA GLY A 392 -8.85 -12.21 7.14
C GLY A 392 -9.92 -11.51 7.97
N ASP A 393 -10.05 -10.17 7.91
CA ASP A 393 -10.83 -9.39 8.88
C ASP A 393 -12.26 -9.07 8.44
N LEU A 394 -12.74 -9.55 7.27
CA LEU A 394 -14.05 -9.19 6.73
C LEU A 394 -15.20 -9.53 7.66
N ASN A 395 -15.27 -10.80 8.12
CA ASN A 395 -16.34 -11.22 9.02
C ASN A 395 -16.33 -10.44 10.34
N PHE A 396 -15.14 -10.10 10.81
CA PHE A 396 -14.99 -9.29 12.00
C PHE A 396 -15.44 -7.83 11.77
N ALA A 397 -15.09 -7.22 10.63
CA ALA A 397 -15.54 -5.88 10.30
C ALA A 397 -17.07 -5.77 10.22
N ILE A 398 -17.73 -6.79 9.66
CA ILE A 398 -19.19 -6.84 9.54
C ILE A 398 -19.86 -7.05 10.90
N ASN A 399 -19.28 -7.89 11.78
CA ASN A 399 -19.93 -8.39 12.99
C ASN A 399 -19.26 -7.95 14.31
N ALA A 400 -18.27 -7.05 14.29
CA ALA A 400 -17.58 -6.61 15.49
C ALA A 400 -18.53 -5.93 16.50
N GLY A 401 -18.32 -6.21 17.78
CA GLY A 401 -19.11 -5.70 18.89
C GLY A 401 -20.13 -6.71 19.41
N HIS A 402 -20.89 -6.31 20.42
CA HIS A 402 -21.96 -7.07 21.00
C HIS A 402 -23.32 -6.41 20.70
N GLY A 403 -24.35 -7.21 20.53
CA GLY A 403 -25.64 -6.71 20.07
C GLY A 403 -25.61 -6.25 18.61
N GLU A 404 -26.73 -5.73 18.13
CA GLU A 404 -26.91 -5.27 16.75
C GLU A 404 -26.88 -3.74 16.69
N PHE A 405 -26.12 -3.21 15.74
CA PHE A 405 -26.08 -1.78 15.44
C PHE A 405 -25.64 -1.55 13.98
N PRO A 406 -26.10 -0.46 13.34
CA PRO A 406 -25.81 -0.22 11.94
C PRO A 406 -24.35 0.21 11.73
N ARG A 407 -23.75 -0.29 10.65
CA ARG A 407 -22.44 0.13 10.13
C ARG A 407 -22.39 -0.06 8.64
N ILE A 408 -21.51 0.62 7.96
CA ILE A 408 -21.19 0.38 6.56
C ILE A 408 -19.76 -0.16 6.47
N VAL A 409 -19.54 -1.14 5.60
CA VAL A 409 -18.22 -1.69 5.31
C VAL A 409 -17.95 -1.60 3.83
N LEU A 410 -16.95 -0.82 3.43
CA LEU A 410 -16.52 -0.63 2.05
C LEU A 410 -15.06 -1.06 1.89
N ALA A 411 -14.76 -1.83 0.83
CA ALA A 411 -13.42 -2.31 0.53
C ALA A 411 -12.90 -1.73 -0.77
N SER A 412 -11.74 -1.06 -0.75
CA SER A 412 -11.04 -0.62 -1.96
C SER A 412 -10.22 -1.73 -2.58
N GLY A 413 -10.16 -1.78 -3.91
CA GLY A 413 -9.42 -2.79 -4.65
C GLY A 413 -8.02 -2.38 -5.11
N ASP A 414 -7.74 -1.08 -5.15
CA ASP A 414 -6.44 -0.52 -5.53
C ASP A 414 -6.18 0.85 -4.90
N ILE A 415 -5.02 1.41 -5.24
CA ILE A 415 -4.54 2.69 -4.69
C ILE A 415 -5.40 3.87 -5.18
N GLU A 416 -5.87 3.85 -6.41
CA GLU A 416 -6.72 4.93 -6.95
C GLU A 416 -8.11 4.90 -6.29
N GLU A 417 -8.71 3.72 -6.15
CA GLU A 417 -9.96 3.56 -5.40
C GLU A 417 -9.80 4.00 -3.95
N SER A 418 -8.68 3.68 -3.31
CA SER A 418 -8.40 4.07 -1.92
C SER A 418 -8.55 5.59 -1.70
N PHE A 419 -8.17 6.44 -2.67
CA PHE A 419 -8.39 7.88 -2.61
C PHE A 419 -9.88 8.25 -2.65
N TYR A 420 -10.58 7.79 -3.69
CA TYR A 420 -11.99 8.18 -3.90
C TYR A 420 -12.92 7.54 -2.87
N ASP A 421 -12.67 6.30 -2.50
CA ASP A 421 -13.48 5.59 -1.50
C ASP A 421 -13.30 6.17 -0.10
N THR A 422 -12.10 6.64 0.24
CA THR A 422 -11.89 7.38 1.50
C THR A 422 -12.84 8.58 1.57
N ILE A 423 -13.06 9.31 0.49
CA ILE A 423 -13.99 10.44 0.49
C ILE A 423 -15.44 9.97 0.64
N LYS A 424 -15.80 8.87 -0.05
CA LYS A 424 -17.14 8.28 0.02
C LYS A 424 -17.50 7.77 1.41
N VAL A 425 -16.56 7.10 2.11
CA VAL A 425 -16.84 6.60 3.46
C VAL A 425 -17.10 7.71 4.46
N PHE A 426 -16.47 8.89 4.30
CA PHE A 426 -16.83 10.07 5.09
C PHE A 426 -18.21 10.61 4.73
N ASN A 427 -18.57 10.62 3.45
CA ASN A 427 -19.90 11.02 3.02
C ASN A 427 -20.98 10.05 3.56
N PHE A 428 -20.72 8.74 3.50
CA PHE A 428 -21.63 7.74 4.05
C PHE A 428 -21.80 7.86 5.56
N ALA A 429 -20.70 8.08 6.29
CA ALA A 429 -20.75 8.28 7.74
C ALA A 429 -21.64 9.48 8.10
N ASP A 430 -21.43 10.63 7.46
CA ASP A 430 -22.23 11.84 7.71
C ASP A 430 -23.68 11.69 7.23
N ARG A 431 -23.89 11.10 6.03
CA ARG A 431 -25.22 10.97 5.42
C ARG A 431 -26.12 10.06 6.23
N TYR A 432 -25.60 8.90 6.64
CA TYR A 432 -26.39 7.88 7.34
C TYR A 432 -26.21 7.93 8.86
N GLN A 433 -25.33 8.78 9.39
CA GLN A 433 -25.06 8.95 10.83
C GLN A 433 -24.79 7.61 11.50
N MET A 434 -23.74 6.93 11.07
CA MET A 434 -23.28 5.65 11.62
C MET A 434 -21.79 5.46 11.40
N PRO A 435 -21.14 4.54 12.14
CA PRO A 435 -19.75 4.17 11.87
C PRO A 435 -19.58 3.58 10.46
N VAL A 436 -18.48 3.94 9.81
CA VAL A 436 -18.09 3.36 8.52
C VAL A 436 -16.69 2.79 8.61
N ILE A 437 -16.53 1.54 8.20
CA ILE A 437 -15.26 0.84 8.16
C ILE A 437 -14.78 0.82 6.71
N HIS A 438 -13.66 1.48 6.46
CA HIS A 438 -12.96 1.43 5.18
C HIS A 438 -11.92 0.33 5.22
N MET A 439 -12.19 -0.78 4.54
CA MET A 439 -11.29 -1.92 4.49
C MET A 439 -10.22 -1.72 3.42
N LEU A 440 -9.01 -1.72 3.86
CA LEU A 440 -7.79 -1.72 3.09
C LEU A 440 -6.96 -2.95 3.50
N ASP A 441 -5.84 -3.17 2.86
CA ASP A 441 -4.92 -4.23 3.28
C ASP A 441 -3.46 -3.82 3.08
N LYS A 442 -2.55 -4.65 3.59
CA LYS A 442 -1.11 -4.40 3.49
C LYS A 442 -0.63 -4.31 2.04
N ALA A 443 -1.24 -5.03 1.10
CA ALA A 443 -0.84 -4.98 -0.31
C ALA A 443 -1.13 -3.60 -0.90
N ILE A 444 -2.33 -3.04 -0.66
CA ILE A 444 -2.65 -1.67 -1.06
C ILE A 444 -1.75 -0.68 -0.31
N ALA A 445 -1.68 -0.77 1.03
CA ALA A 445 -0.97 0.18 1.88
C ALA A 445 0.49 0.41 1.46
N ASN A 446 1.22 -0.66 1.18
CA ASN A 446 2.67 -0.63 0.91
C ASN A 446 3.02 -0.71 -0.58
N SER A 447 2.05 -0.77 -1.48
CA SER A 447 2.31 -0.69 -2.91
C SER A 447 2.49 0.76 -3.37
N LEU A 448 3.26 0.92 -4.43
CA LEU A 448 3.61 2.18 -5.07
C LEU A 448 3.23 2.10 -6.54
N ILE A 449 2.49 3.06 -7.06
CA ILE A 449 2.11 3.07 -8.47
C ILE A 449 2.37 4.42 -9.13
N THR A 450 2.48 4.41 -10.46
CA THR A 450 2.20 5.58 -11.27
C THR A 450 0.72 5.57 -11.65
N CYS A 451 0.04 6.67 -11.44
CA CYS A 451 -1.34 6.86 -11.89
C CYS A 451 -1.57 8.32 -12.32
N LYS A 452 -2.71 8.58 -12.94
CA LYS A 452 -3.12 9.96 -13.19
C LYS A 452 -3.37 10.68 -11.87
N ASN A 453 -3.07 11.98 -11.86
CA ASN A 453 -3.38 12.81 -10.70
C ASN A 453 -4.87 12.72 -10.34
N PHE A 454 -5.15 12.67 -9.06
CA PHE A 454 -6.51 12.57 -8.56
C PHE A 454 -7.33 13.81 -8.95
N ASN A 455 -8.49 13.59 -9.55
CA ASN A 455 -9.36 14.67 -9.99
C ASN A 455 -10.33 15.08 -8.88
N VAL A 456 -9.93 16.04 -8.07
CA VAL A 456 -10.75 16.56 -6.97
C VAL A 456 -12.05 17.24 -7.43
N ASN A 457 -12.13 17.69 -8.68
CA ASN A 457 -13.36 18.29 -9.23
C ASN A 457 -14.48 17.27 -9.48
N LYS A 458 -14.17 15.98 -9.47
CA LYS A 458 -15.16 14.89 -9.55
C LYS A 458 -15.71 14.48 -8.20
N VAL A 459 -15.25 15.10 -7.12
CA VAL A 459 -15.59 14.71 -5.76
C VAL A 459 -16.69 15.61 -5.21
N ALA A 460 -17.76 15.01 -4.72
CA ALA A 460 -18.79 15.71 -3.94
C ALA A 460 -18.56 15.48 -2.44
N ILE A 461 -18.71 16.53 -1.65
CA ILE A 461 -18.68 16.46 -0.18
C ILE A 461 -20.11 16.52 0.32
N ASP A 462 -20.61 15.40 0.82
CA ASP A 462 -21.95 15.29 1.41
C ASP A 462 -21.84 15.24 2.94
N ARG A 463 -22.40 16.24 3.62
CA ARG A 463 -22.41 16.33 5.09
C ARG A 463 -23.70 15.77 5.70
N GLY A 464 -24.53 15.13 4.89
CA GLY A 464 -25.82 14.57 5.34
C GLY A 464 -26.82 15.63 5.82
N LEU A 465 -27.76 15.22 6.65
CA LEU A 465 -28.82 16.07 7.17
C LEU A 465 -28.30 16.95 8.34
N ARG A 466 -27.40 17.89 8.03
CA ARG A 466 -26.92 18.87 8.98
C ARG A 466 -27.72 20.14 8.91
N VAL A 467 -28.18 20.60 10.06
CA VAL A 467 -28.94 21.85 10.21
C VAL A 467 -28.12 22.88 10.99
N LYS A 468 -28.25 24.15 10.63
CA LYS A 468 -27.54 25.26 11.28
C LYS A 468 -28.22 25.75 12.55
N GLN A 469 -29.52 25.51 12.68
CA GLN A 469 -30.38 25.87 13.78
C GLN A 469 -31.49 24.85 13.92
N ILE A 470 -32.01 24.66 15.12
CA ILE A 470 -33.18 23.83 15.38
C ILE A 470 -34.45 24.66 15.22
N THR A 471 -35.53 24.01 14.83
CA THR A 471 -36.88 24.58 14.75
C THR A 471 -37.74 24.08 15.90
N GLU A 472 -38.96 24.59 16.05
CA GLU A 472 -39.88 24.10 17.08
C GLU A 472 -40.30 22.63 16.86
N GLU A 473 -40.27 22.19 15.59
CA GLU A 473 -40.53 20.77 15.23
C GLU A 473 -39.43 19.81 15.66
N ASP A 474 -38.23 20.35 15.93
CA ASP A 474 -37.06 19.58 16.37
C ASP A 474 -36.97 19.50 17.90
N LYS A 475 -37.99 20.03 18.61
CA LYS A 475 -38.04 20.03 20.06
C LYS A 475 -39.11 19.08 20.60
N GLY A 476 -38.80 18.41 21.68
CA GLY A 476 -39.74 17.61 22.44
C GLY A 476 -40.70 18.48 23.30
N VAL A 477 -41.61 17.82 24.00
CA VAL A 477 -42.59 18.48 24.85
C VAL A 477 -41.93 19.35 25.95
N ALA A 478 -40.78 18.95 26.44
CA ALA A 478 -39.97 19.69 27.41
C ALA A 478 -39.14 20.84 26.81
N GLY A 479 -39.22 21.04 25.49
CA GLY A 479 -38.45 22.07 24.79
C GLY A 479 -37.00 21.69 24.45
N ASN A 480 -36.57 20.47 24.78
CA ASN A 480 -35.24 19.94 24.45
C ASN A 480 -35.14 19.48 23.01
N TYR A 481 -33.95 19.53 22.43
CA TYR A 481 -33.69 19.08 21.09
C TYR A 481 -33.79 17.56 20.95
N LEU A 482 -34.57 17.10 19.94
CA LEU A 482 -34.75 15.69 19.63
C LEU A 482 -33.61 15.22 18.69
N ARG A 483 -32.43 14.98 19.25
CA ARG A 483 -31.27 14.49 18.45
C ARG A 483 -31.57 13.17 17.75
N PHE A 484 -32.36 12.31 18.36
CA PHE A 484 -32.68 10.98 17.87
C PHE A 484 -34.16 10.87 17.42
N LYS A 485 -34.71 11.98 16.94
CA LYS A 485 -36.11 12.13 16.53
C LYS A 485 -36.61 10.92 15.72
N LEU A 486 -37.72 10.36 16.17
CA LEU A 486 -38.46 9.33 15.46
C LEU A 486 -39.31 9.98 14.34
N SER A 487 -39.11 9.56 13.10
CA SER A 487 -39.85 10.06 11.96
C SER A 487 -39.84 9.03 10.81
N ASN A 488 -40.56 9.30 9.72
CA ASN A 488 -40.52 8.44 8.52
C ASN A 488 -39.12 8.34 7.90
N ASN A 489 -38.26 9.34 8.12
CA ASN A 489 -36.85 9.27 7.76
C ASN A 489 -36.07 8.80 8.99
N PRO A 490 -35.37 7.66 8.94
CA PRO A 490 -34.59 7.18 10.10
C PRO A 490 -33.36 8.03 10.40
N ILE A 491 -33.02 8.98 9.52
CA ILE A 491 -31.88 9.90 9.68
C ILE A 491 -32.41 11.20 10.26
N SER A 492 -32.04 11.48 11.51
CA SER A 492 -32.48 12.68 12.23
C SER A 492 -31.64 13.90 11.84
N PRO A 493 -32.20 15.14 11.90
CA PRO A 493 -31.41 16.35 11.79
C PRO A 493 -30.26 16.35 12.81
N MET A 494 -29.05 16.72 12.37
CA MET A 494 -27.88 16.79 13.22
C MET A 494 -27.33 18.23 13.28
N VAL A 495 -27.09 18.74 14.45
CA VAL A 495 -26.48 20.05 14.68
C VAL A 495 -25.01 19.91 15.07
N VAL A 496 -24.26 21.00 14.93
CA VAL A 496 -22.90 21.11 15.51
C VAL A 496 -22.98 21.40 17.00
N LEU A 497 -22.05 20.89 17.77
CA LEU A 497 -21.94 21.20 19.19
C LEU A 497 -21.86 22.73 19.41
N GLY A 498 -22.62 23.26 20.35
CA GLY A 498 -22.72 24.70 20.61
C GLY A 498 -23.81 25.43 19.80
N THR A 499 -24.59 24.72 18.99
CA THR A 499 -25.80 25.30 18.37
C THR A 499 -26.77 25.72 19.46
N LYS A 500 -27.28 26.96 19.35
CA LYS A 500 -28.20 27.54 20.35
C LYS A 500 -29.43 26.66 20.55
N ASP A 501 -29.80 26.43 21.78
CA ASP A 501 -30.98 25.66 22.23
C ASP A 501 -30.95 24.16 21.85
N ALA A 502 -29.87 23.66 21.28
CA ALA A 502 -29.71 22.27 20.85
C ALA A 502 -29.00 21.45 21.95
N ILE A 503 -29.68 21.24 23.09
CA ILE A 503 -29.17 20.41 24.19
C ILE A 503 -29.74 19.01 24.05
N PHE A 504 -28.89 18.00 24.10
CA PHE A 504 -29.22 16.59 24.05
C PHE A 504 -28.20 15.77 24.85
N TRP A 505 -28.54 14.53 25.14
CA TRP A 505 -27.67 13.61 25.89
C TRP A 505 -27.19 12.47 25.02
N ASN A 506 -26.09 11.88 25.41
CA ASN A 506 -25.56 10.63 24.85
C ASN A 506 -25.31 9.66 26.01
N SER A 507 -25.67 8.40 25.79
CA SER A 507 -25.54 7.34 26.80
C SER A 507 -25.05 6.04 26.19
N GLY A 508 -24.47 5.17 27.00
CA GLY A 508 -24.22 3.77 26.66
C GLY A 508 -25.47 2.88 26.78
N ASP A 509 -26.52 3.39 27.43
CA ASP A 509 -27.81 2.70 27.59
C ASP A 509 -28.78 3.07 26.46
N GLU A 510 -29.87 2.31 26.33
CA GLU A 510 -30.97 2.71 25.45
C GLU A 510 -31.55 4.06 25.87
N HIS A 511 -32.00 4.84 24.89
CA HIS A 511 -32.35 6.24 25.15
C HIS A 511 -33.58 6.71 24.37
N THR A 512 -34.17 7.78 24.84
CA THR A 512 -35.27 8.49 24.19
C THR A 512 -34.78 9.34 23.01
N GLU A 513 -35.70 10.01 22.32
CA GLU A 513 -35.39 10.95 21.21
C GLU A 513 -34.48 12.11 21.65
N GLU A 514 -34.47 12.48 22.93
CA GLU A 514 -33.60 13.50 23.53
C GLU A 514 -32.23 12.94 23.96
N GLY A 515 -32.10 11.62 24.05
CA GLY A 515 -30.90 10.93 24.53
C GLY A 515 -30.94 10.55 26.02
N HIS A 516 -32.07 10.75 26.73
CA HIS A 516 -32.22 10.32 28.09
C HIS A 516 -32.35 8.80 28.19
N ILE A 517 -31.71 8.21 29.19
CA ILE A 517 -31.73 6.77 29.45
C ILE A 517 -33.17 6.30 29.68
N THR A 518 -33.52 5.16 29.12
CA THR A 518 -34.82 4.51 29.30
C THR A 518 -34.70 2.99 29.32
N GLU A 519 -35.56 2.33 30.11
CA GLU A 519 -35.77 0.88 30.09
C GLU A 519 -37.12 0.49 29.45
N ASP A 520 -37.79 1.47 28.84
CA ASP A 520 -39.08 1.24 28.18
C ASP A 520 -38.92 0.33 26.95
N PRO A 521 -39.61 -0.83 26.92
CA PRO A 521 -39.43 -1.79 25.83
C PRO A 521 -40.00 -1.28 24.49
N GLU A 522 -40.99 -0.40 24.48
CA GLU A 522 -41.54 0.16 23.23
C GLU A 522 -40.56 1.17 22.62
N ILE A 523 -39.95 2.03 23.45
CA ILE A 523 -38.90 2.94 22.98
C ILE A 523 -37.69 2.14 22.46
N ARG A 524 -37.32 1.08 23.18
CA ARG A 524 -36.23 0.18 22.71
C ARG A 524 -36.48 -0.35 21.31
N VAL A 525 -37.67 -0.87 21.04
CA VAL A 525 -38.05 -1.39 19.71
C VAL A 525 -37.98 -0.28 18.65
N GLN A 526 -38.59 0.88 18.94
CA GLN A 526 -38.63 2.00 18.00
C GLN A 526 -37.24 2.53 17.66
N MET A 527 -36.34 2.65 18.65
CA MET A 527 -34.97 3.13 18.45
C MET A 527 -34.12 2.10 17.68
N MET A 528 -34.30 0.82 17.96
CA MET A 528 -33.61 -0.23 17.18
C MET A 528 -34.08 -0.24 15.72
N ASP A 529 -35.39 -0.21 15.48
CA ASP A 529 -35.96 -0.15 14.14
C ASP A 529 -35.44 1.08 13.38
N LYS A 530 -35.46 2.25 14.04
CA LYS A 530 -34.90 3.48 13.48
C LYS A 530 -33.45 3.30 13.04
N ARG A 531 -32.59 2.82 13.96
CA ARG A 531 -31.15 2.65 13.67
C ARG A 531 -30.91 1.64 12.56
N MET A 532 -31.57 0.48 12.59
CA MET A 532 -31.36 -0.58 11.59
C MET A 532 -31.94 -0.24 10.23
N THR A 533 -33.06 0.46 10.17
CA THR A 533 -33.67 0.92 8.88
C THR A 533 -32.76 1.87 8.09
N LYS A 534 -31.76 2.51 8.72
CA LYS A 534 -30.73 3.28 8.01
C LYS A 534 -29.97 2.45 7.00
N LEU A 535 -29.76 1.15 7.26
CA LEU A 535 -29.11 0.24 6.31
C LEU A 535 -29.96 0.04 5.04
N ASP A 536 -31.29 -0.05 5.18
CA ASP A 536 -32.21 -0.14 4.04
C ASP A 536 -32.20 1.14 3.19
N VAL A 537 -32.05 2.29 3.85
CA VAL A 537 -31.88 3.56 3.15
C VAL A 537 -30.53 3.58 2.42
N ALA A 538 -29.45 3.20 3.10
CA ALA A 538 -28.12 3.20 2.52
C ALA A 538 -28.02 2.29 1.29
N ILE A 539 -28.55 1.05 1.35
CA ILE A 539 -28.47 0.12 0.22
C ILE A 539 -29.29 0.61 -1.00
N LYS A 540 -30.35 1.39 -0.79
CA LYS A 540 -31.14 1.97 -1.88
C LYS A 540 -30.48 3.20 -2.50
N GLU A 541 -29.81 4.02 -1.70
CA GLU A 541 -29.24 5.30 -2.13
C GLU A 541 -27.81 5.20 -2.63
N ILE A 542 -26.99 4.26 -2.10
CA ILE A 542 -25.62 4.06 -2.57
C ILE A 542 -25.67 3.61 -4.03
N PRO A 543 -24.96 4.28 -4.96
CA PRO A 543 -24.91 3.92 -6.37
C PRO A 543 -24.41 2.48 -6.59
N ASP A 544 -24.92 1.81 -7.62
CA ASP A 544 -24.55 0.42 -7.92
C ASP A 544 -23.06 0.26 -8.25
N GLU A 545 -22.44 1.27 -8.87
CA GLU A 545 -20.99 1.31 -9.13
C GLU A 545 -20.14 1.40 -7.86
N ASP A 546 -20.71 1.82 -6.74
CA ASP A 546 -20.06 1.80 -5.43
C ASP A 546 -20.28 0.48 -4.68
N LYS A 547 -21.26 -0.32 -5.10
CA LYS A 547 -21.52 -1.66 -4.55
C LYS A 547 -20.68 -2.72 -5.24
N ALA A 548 -20.68 -2.73 -6.58
CA ALA A 548 -19.89 -3.67 -7.38
C ALA A 548 -19.58 -3.11 -8.77
N VAL A 549 -18.42 -3.52 -9.31
CA VAL A 549 -17.99 -3.13 -10.66
C VAL A 549 -17.67 -4.38 -11.49
N ALA A 550 -18.13 -4.39 -12.74
CA ALA A 550 -17.85 -5.47 -13.69
C ALA A 550 -16.78 -5.06 -14.70
N TYR A 551 -15.82 -5.95 -14.93
CA TYR A 551 -14.74 -5.81 -15.91
C TYR A 551 -14.77 -6.98 -16.90
N GLY A 552 -14.44 -6.71 -18.15
CA GLY A 552 -14.41 -7.74 -19.20
C GLY A 552 -15.78 -8.31 -19.53
N SER A 553 -15.82 -9.42 -20.26
CA SER A 553 -17.04 -10.12 -20.66
C SER A 553 -16.72 -11.58 -20.96
N GLY A 554 -17.63 -12.50 -20.62
CA GLY A 554 -17.48 -13.94 -20.88
C GLY A 554 -18.41 -14.77 -19.99
N ASP A 555 -18.46 -16.08 -20.27
CA ASP A 555 -19.26 -17.03 -19.51
C ASP A 555 -18.56 -17.51 -18.22
N ILE A 556 -17.24 -17.35 -18.17
CA ILE A 556 -16.45 -17.58 -16.96
C ILE A 556 -16.52 -16.31 -16.11
N VAL A 557 -16.98 -16.45 -14.86
CA VAL A 557 -17.11 -15.31 -13.93
C VAL A 557 -16.17 -15.50 -12.75
N ILE A 558 -15.35 -14.47 -12.50
CA ILE A 558 -14.55 -14.34 -11.26
C ILE A 558 -15.23 -13.32 -10.38
N ILE A 559 -15.40 -13.62 -9.10
CA ILE A 559 -15.92 -12.68 -8.10
C ILE A 559 -14.87 -12.54 -7.01
N SER A 560 -14.47 -11.31 -6.69
CA SER A 560 -13.56 -11.04 -5.58
C SER A 560 -13.73 -9.62 -5.05
N TRP A 561 -12.93 -9.27 -4.02
CA TRP A 561 -12.91 -7.96 -3.40
C TRP A 561 -11.47 -7.57 -2.97
N GLY A 562 -11.26 -6.30 -2.66
CA GLY A 562 -9.98 -5.80 -2.16
C GLY A 562 -8.84 -5.92 -3.17
N SER A 563 -7.61 -6.01 -2.70
CA SER A 563 -6.37 -5.94 -3.49
C SER A 563 -6.17 -7.07 -4.51
N THR A 564 -6.98 -8.11 -4.49
CA THR A 564 -6.97 -9.15 -5.55
C THR A 564 -7.33 -8.58 -6.92
N LYS A 565 -8.02 -7.42 -6.97
CA LYS A 565 -8.41 -6.71 -8.19
C LYS A 565 -7.24 -6.57 -9.17
N GLY A 566 -6.09 -6.07 -8.70
CA GLY A 566 -4.96 -5.77 -9.58
C GLY A 566 -4.44 -7.00 -10.32
N ALA A 567 -4.22 -8.10 -9.59
CA ALA A 567 -3.76 -9.35 -10.18
C ALA A 567 -4.78 -9.94 -11.17
N ILE A 568 -6.08 -9.82 -10.87
CA ILE A 568 -7.14 -10.28 -11.77
C ILE A 568 -7.16 -9.45 -13.05
N LEU A 569 -7.06 -8.12 -12.97
CA LEU A 569 -7.03 -7.26 -14.16
C LEU A 569 -5.85 -7.59 -15.08
N ASP A 570 -4.64 -7.74 -14.53
CA ASP A 570 -3.47 -8.14 -15.32
C ASP A 570 -3.64 -9.56 -15.92
N ALA A 571 -4.35 -10.47 -15.23
CA ALA A 571 -4.67 -11.80 -15.74
C ALA A 571 -5.72 -11.77 -16.86
N LEU A 572 -6.73 -10.89 -16.77
CA LEU A 572 -7.72 -10.72 -17.84
C LEU A 572 -7.07 -10.32 -19.16
N ASP A 573 -6.10 -9.40 -19.13
CA ASP A 573 -5.39 -8.97 -20.33
C ASP A 573 -4.62 -10.12 -20.98
N LYS A 574 -3.96 -10.97 -20.18
CA LYS A 574 -3.25 -12.16 -20.65
C LYS A 574 -4.21 -13.19 -21.26
N LEU A 575 -5.32 -13.47 -20.57
CA LEU A 575 -6.35 -14.41 -21.04
C LEU A 575 -7.00 -13.93 -22.33
N ALA A 576 -7.29 -12.63 -22.42
CA ALA A 576 -7.84 -12.03 -23.64
C ALA A 576 -6.90 -12.19 -24.84
N ALA A 577 -5.58 -12.05 -24.63
CA ALA A 577 -4.58 -12.29 -25.67
C ALA A 577 -4.54 -13.77 -26.14
N GLU A 578 -4.94 -14.70 -25.28
CA GLU A 578 -5.08 -16.14 -25.59
C GLU A 578 -6.48 -16.51 -26.12
N GLY A 579 -7.37 -15.51 -26.30
CA GLY A 579 -8.73 -15.72 -26.79
C GLY A 579 -9.74 -16.21 -25.73
N VAL A 580 -9.36 -16.24 -24.46
CA VAL A 580 -10.24 -16.63 -23.34
C VAL A 580 -10.95 -15.40 -22.80
N LYS A 581 -12.29 -15.41 -22.83
CA LYS A 581 -13.14 -14.33 -22.33
C LYS A 581 -13.58 -14.62 -20.90
N VAL A 582 -13.28 -13.71 -20.00
CA VAL A 582 -13.62 -13.81 -18.57
C VAL A 582 -14.29 -12.51 -18.14
N LYS A 583 -15.35 -12.61 -17.36
CA LYS A 583 -15.98 -11.48 -16.66
C LYS A 583 -15.50 -11.47 -15.20
N TYR A 584 -15.01 -10.33 -14.74
CA TYR A 584 -14.67 -10.12 -13.34
C TYR A 584 -15.68 -9.20 -12.68
N ILE A 585 -16.20 -9.57 -11.53
CA ILE A 585 -17.06 -8.75 -10.66
C ILE A 585 -16.28 -8.44 -9.39
N GLN A 586 -15.93 -7.19 -9.23
CA GLN A 586 -15.37 -6.66 -7.99
C GLN A 586 -16.50 -6.27 -7.06
N VAL A 587 -16.58 -6.88 -5.87
CA VAL A 587 -17.49 -6.44 -4.80
C VAL A 587 -16.77 -5.36 -4.00
N ARG A 588 -17.41 -4.23 -3.76
CA ARG A 588 -16.85 -3.07 -3.03
C ARG A 588 -17.60 -2.80 -1.73
N LEU A 589 -18.93 -2.71 -1.79
CA LEU A 589 -19.76 -2.59 -0.60
C LEU A 589 -19.94 -3.98 0.02
N MET A 590 -19.28 -4.20 1.16
CA MET A 590 -19.27 -5.48 1.85
C MET A 590 -20.41 -5.61 2.86
N HIS A 591 -20.95 -4.48 3.33
CA HIS A 591 -22.10 -4.36 4.20
C HIS A 591 -22.67 -2.94 4.11
N PRO A 592 -24.01 -2.79 4.04
CA PRO A 592 -25.05 -3.81 3.98
C PRO A 592 -25.10 -4.56 2.67
#